data_1d9a544684452ce05a9f6e82fe5ea00e
#
_entry.id   1d9a544684452ce05a9f6e82fe5ea00e
#
_cell.length_a   1.000
_cell.length_b   1.000
_cell.length_c   1.000
_cell.angle_alpha   90.00
_cell.angle_beta   90.00
_cell.angle_gamma   90.00
#
_symmetry.space_group_name_H-M   'P 1'
#
loop_
_entity.id
_entity.type
_entity.pdbx_description
1 polymer ?
#
loop_
_entity_poly.entity_id
_entity_poly.type
_entity_poly.pdbx_seq_one_letter_code
_entity_poly.pdbx_strand_id
1 'polypeptide(L)'
;MRALLKPVVWVCLFFFAYQSTYAQALKIMSYNCRMSGEMTGYSVKEYAVFIRKYNPDVVMLQEIDYNTKRNKNQDFTTQLAAELGLFSVFGKAMDTGGGEYGVAILSKYPFVYINNKTFEGIDGAKEPRTLLYVDIQEPGTSDVIRIGTTHLDHSTDLIRSAMAEQINERIGTGDTPTLLGGDFNARTDSNVICEVMKNWQRICDDTFTYPADQPTIKIDYIFGLPQNK
;
A
#
# COMPACT_ATOMS: atom_id res chain seq x y z
N MET A 1 13.77 -67.70 46.89
CA MET A 1 14.26 -66.92 45.78
C MET A 1 13.29 -65.74 45.53
N ARG A 2 13.67 -64.52 45.94
CA ARG A 2 12.88 -63.31 45.72
C ARG A 2 13.47 -62.57 44.51
N ALA A 3 12.73 -62.49 43.45
CA ALA A 3 13.10 -61.68 42.23
C ALA A 3 12.95 -60.21 42.53
N LEU A 4 14.03 -59.44 42.45
CA LEU A 4 14.05 -57.99 42.52
C LEU A 4 13.70 -57.44 41.16
N LEU A 5 12.50 -56.82 41.02
CA LEU A 5 12.09 -56.01 39.86
C LEU A 5 12.85 -54.69 39.96
N LYS A 6 13.68 -54.38 38.95
CA LYS A 6 14.33 -53.09 38.79
C LYS A 6 13.31 -52.10 38.17
N PRO A 7 13.15 -50.90 38.71
CA PRO A 7 12.29 -49.88 38.08
C PRO A 7 12.92 -49.37 36.79
N VAL A 8 12.17 -49.41 35.71
CA VAL A 8 12.52 -48.76 34.43
C VAL A 8 12.06 -47.31 34.54
N VAL A 9 13.03 -46.39 34.63
CA VAL A 9 12.76 -44.95 34.61
C VAL A 9 12.70 -44.52 33.15
N TRP A 10 11.49 -44.13 32.68
CA TRP A 10 11.30 -43.47 31.37
C TRP A 10 11.64 -42.00 31.53
N VAL A 11 12.76 -41.56 30.93
CA VAL A 11 13.11 -40.14 30.79
C VAL A 11 12.45 -39.63 29.50
N CYS A 12 11.32 -38.91 29.62
CA CYS A 12 10.73 -38.17 28.50
C CYS A 12 11.55 -36.90 28.28
N LEU A 13 12.43 -36.91 27.28
CA LEU A 13 13.09 -35.72 26.80
C LEU A 13 12.08 -34.90 25.94
N PHE A 14 11.51 -33.85 26.51
CA PHE A 14 10.77 -32.83 25.76
C PHE A 14 11.77 -31.96 25.00
N PHE A 15 11.92 -32.21 23.72
CA PHE A 15 12.56 -31.26 22.81
C PHE A 15 11.61 -30.08 22.59
N PHE A 16 11.79 -28.99 23.32
CA PHE A 16 11.26 -27.71 22.93
C PHE A 16 12.04 -27.23 21.68
N ALA A 17 11.49 -27.46 20.50
CA ALA A 17 11.95 -26.79 19.30
C ALA A 17 11.66 -25.29 19.46
N TYR A 18 12.67 -24.50 19.78
CA TYR A 18 12.61 -23.04 19.61
C TYR A 18 12.45 -22.77 18.13
N GLN A 19 11.23 -22.58 17.67
CA GLN A 19 10.98 -21.97 16.38
C GLN A 19 11.33 -20.50 16.54
N SER A 20 12.51 -20.09 16.09
CA SER A 20 12.79 -18.67 15.83
C SER A 20 11.81 -18.23 14.74
N THR A 21 10.76 -17.54 15.11
CA THR A 21 9.92 -16.82 14.18
C THR A 21 10.77 -15.66 13.67
N TYR A 22 11.46 -15.89 12.55
CA TYR A 22 11.98 -14.76 11.77
C TYR A 22 10.76 -13.98 11.29
N ALA A 23 10.64 -12.72 11.71
CA ALA A 23 9.66 -11.81 11.15
C ALA A 23 9.87 -11.81 9.64
N GLN A 24 8.86 -12.22 8.88
CA GLN A 24 8.95 -12.24 7.43
C GLN A 24 8.89 -10.79 6.96
N ALA A 25 9.95 -10.32 6.30
CA ALA A 25 9.98 -8.96 5.74
C ALA A 25 8.86 -8.79 4.70
N LEU A 26 7.96 -7.84 4.93
CA LEU A 26 6.87 -7.53 4.02
C LEU A 26 7.41 -6.74 2.81
N LYS A 27 7.23 -7.27 1.61
CA LYS A 27 7.62 -6.61 0.37
C LYS A 27 6.48 -5.76 -0.18
N ILE A 28 6.69 -4.45 -0.24
CA ILE A 28 5.69 -3.46 -0.63
C ILE A 28 6.09 -2.79 -1.95
N MET A 29 5.10 -2.57 -2.82
CA MET A 29 5.25 -1.83 -4.06
C MET A 29 4.25 -0.67 -4.08
N SER A 30 4.69 0.54 -4.46
CA SER A 30 3.83 1.66 -4.89
C SER A 30 3.99 1.85 -6.39
N TYR A 31 2.90 1.99 -7.13
CA TYR A 31 2.94 2.05 -8.58
C TYR A 31 1.79 2.88 -9.16
N ASN A 32 2.13 4.05 -9.74
CA ASN A 32 1.18 4.83 -10.53
C ASN A 32 0.95 4.16 -11.89
N CYS A 33 -0.29 3.75 -12.16
CA CYS A 33 -0.67 2.97 -13.36
C CYS A 33 -1.04 3.85 -14.56
N ARG A 34 -0.92 5.17 -14.46
CA ARG A 34 -1.29 6.12 -15.52
C ARG A 34 -2.60 5.74 -16.21
N MET A 35 -3.72 6.13 -15.55
CA MET A 35 -5.09 5.87 -16.03
C MET A 35 -5.34 4.39 -16.40
N SER A 36 -4.94 3.47 -15.47
CA SER A 36 -5.09 2.01 -15.68
C SER A 36 -4.40 1.47 -16.92
N GLY A 37 -3.26 2.03 -17.30
CA GLY A 37 -2.47 1.51 -18.39
C GLY A 37 -2.75 2.14 -19.75
N GLU A 38 -3.02 3.43 -19.81
CA GLU A 38 -3.14 4.14 -21.08
C GLU A 38 -2.00 3.85 -22.05
N MET A 39 -0.74 3.80 -21.54
CA MET A 39 0.47 3.55 -22.33
C MET A 39 0.58 2.12 -22.87
N THR A 40 -0.15 1.17 -22.30
CA THR A 40 -0.16 -0.25 -22.71
C THR A 40 -1.46 -0.64 -23.42
N GLY A 41 -2.28 0.35 -23.82
CA GLY A 41 -3.61 0.10 -24.39
C GLY A 41 -4.56 -0.57 -23.38
N TYR A 42 -4.34 -0.31 -22.09
CA TYR A 42 -5.12 -0.85 -20.96
C TYR A 42 -4.96 -2.37 -20.76
N SER A 43 -3.77 -2.88 -21.02
CA SER A 43 -3.44 -4.31 -20.88
C SER A 43 -3.14 -4.69 -19.43
N VAL A 44 -4.09 -5.28 -18.74
CA VAL A 44 -3.93 -5.85 -17.39
C VAL A 44 -2.77 -6.86 -17.33
N LYS A 45 -2.61 -7.67 -18.40
CA LYS A 45 -1.55 -8.71 -18.44
C LYS A 45 -0.14 -8.14 -18.40
N GLU A 46 0.11 -7.00 -19.06
CA GLU A 46 1.43 -6.36 -19.02
C GLU A 46 1.78 -5.87 -17.61
N TYR A 47 0.80 -5.29 -16.90
CA TYR A 47 0.96 -4.91 -15.50
C TYR A 47 1.21 -6.13 -14.61
N ALA A 48 0.44 -7.21 -14.81
CA ALA A 48 0.64 -8.44 -14.05
C ALA A 48 2.03 -9.05 -14.28
N VAL A 49 2.51 -9.08 -15.52
CA VAL A 49 3.87 -9.56 -15.86
C VAL A 49 4.94 -8.70 -15.17
N PHE A 50 4.78 -7.38 -15.18
CA PHE A 50 5.71 -6.46 -14.52
C PHE A 50 5.72 -6.68 -13.00
N ILE A 51 4.57 -6.69 -12.35
CA ILE A 51 4.45 -6.84 -10.89
C ILE A 51 5.00 -8.20 -10.43
N ARG A 52 4.75 -9.29 -11.16
CA ARG A 52 5.28 -10.62 -10.84
C ARG A 52 6.80 -10.68 -10.75
N LYS A 53 7.54 -9.87 -11.52
CA LYS A 53 9.02 -9.83 -11.47
C LYS A 53 9.53 -9.45 -10.07
N TYR A 54 8.79 -8.61 -9.37
CA TYR A 54 9.16 -8.14 -8.04
C TYR A 54 8.52 -8.98 -6.93
N ASN A 55 7.47 -9.75 -7.23
CA ASN A 55 6.73 -10.60 -6.28
C ASN A 55 6.42 -9.87 -4.95
N PRO A 56 5.75 -8.70 -4.99
CA PRO A 56 5.39 -7.98 -3.77
C PRO A 56 4.31 -8.72 -2.98
N ASP A 57 4.26 -8.47 -1.67
CA ASP A 57 3.19 -8.97 -0.81
C ASP A 57 1.99 -8.04 -0.82
N VAL A 58 2.26 -6.72 -0.99
CA VAL A 58 1.24 -5.67 -1.12
C VAL A 58 1.62 -4.73 -2.27
N VAL A 59 0.62 -4.34 -3.06
CA VAL A 59 0.76 -3.36 -4.14
C VAL A 59 -0.22 -2.20 -3.92
N MET A 60 0.32 -1.00 -3.82
CA MET A 60 -0.43 0.25 -3.73
C MET A 60 -0.45 0.91 -5.10
N LEU A 61 -1.64 1.07 -5.68
CA LEU A 61 -1.83 1.53 -7.05
C LEU A 61 -2.48 2.90 -7.08
N GLN A 62 -1.99 3.78 -7.94
CA GLN A 62 -2.56 5.09 -8.20
C GLN A 62 -3.01 5.18 -9.66
N GLU A 63 -3.88 6.14 -9.95
CA GLU A 63 -4.48 6.38 -11.26
C GLU A 63 -5.26 5.17 -11.81
N ILE A 64 -6.14 4.63 -10.99
CA ILE A 64 -6.95 3.48 -11.35
C ILE A 64 -8.32 3.92 -11.83
N ASP A 65 -8.68 3.47 -13.03
CA ASP A 65 -10.03 3.56 -13.59
C ASP A 65 -10.85 2.31 -13.24
N TYR A 66 -12.10 2.53 -12.89
CA TYR A 66 -13.09 1.49 -12.72
C TYR A 66 -14.25 1.73 -13.69
N ASN A 67 -14.43 0.84 -14.67
CA ASN A 67 -15.50 0.88 -15.67
C ASN A 67 -15.63 2.20 -16.46
N THR A 68 -14.53 2.96 -16.66
CA THR A 68 -14.57 4.17 -17.48
C THR A 68 -14.57 3.83 -18.98
N LYS A 69 -15.10 4.73 -19.80
CA LYS A 69 -15.06 4.55 -21.26
C LYS A 69 -13.64 4.47 -21.81
N ARG A 70 -12.70 5.27 -21.26
CA ARG A 70 -11.31 5.29 -21.72
C ARG A 70 -10.59 3.97 -21.46
N ASN A 71 -10.86 3.30 -20.34
CA ASN A 71 -10.29 1.98 -20.04
C ASN A 71 -11.14 0.82 -20.58
N LYS A 72 -12.03 1.08 -21.58
CA LYS A 72 -12.89 0.08 -22.23
C LYS A 72 -13.88 -0.60 -21.27
N ASN A 73 -14.36 0.14 -20.28
CA ASN A 73 -15.26 -0.33 -19.22
C ASN A 73 -14.72 -1.55 -18.45
N GLN A 74 -13.42 -1.60 -18.19
CA GLN A 74 -12.78 -2.68 -17.43
C GLN A 74 -12.80 -2.36 -15.93
N ASP A 75 -13.05 -3.37 -15.12
CA ASP A 75 -12.65 -3.38 -13.72
C ASP A 75 -11.19 -3.80 -13.64
N PHE A 76 -10.30 -2.80 -13.81
CA PHE A 76 -8.87 -3.02 -13.87
C PHE A 76 -8.32 -3.65 -12.57
N THR A 77 -8.82 -3.21 -11.43
CA THR A 77 -8.37 -3.69 -10.10
C THR A 77 -8.65 -5.17 -9.92
N THR A 78 -9.90 -5.58 -10.14
CA THR A 78 -10.29 -7.00 -9.95
C THR A 78 -9.61 -7.91 -10.97
N GLN A 79 -9.49 -7.47 -12.22
CA GLN A 79 -8.82 -8.25 -13.26
C GLN A 79 -7.32 -8.42 -12.96
N LEU A 80 -6.63 -7.36 -12.52
CA LEU A 80 -5.22 -7.41 -12.15
C LEU A 80 -5.00 -8.32 -10.94
N ALA A 81 -5.88 -8.22 -9.94
CA ALA A 81 -5.83 -9.07 -8.76
C ALA A 81 -6.03 -10.56 -9.12
N ALA A 82 -6.99 -10.87 -9.99
CA ALA A 82 -7.22 -12.24 -10.48
C ALA A 82 -6.00 -12.80 -11.22
N GLU A 83 -5.37 -12.01 -12.09
CA GLU A 83 -4.13 -12.39 -12.79
C GLU A 83 -2.97 -12.66 -11.81
N LEU A 84 -2.90 -11.95 -10.70
CA LEU A 84 -1.82 -12.07 -9.72
C LEU A 84 -2.12 -13.07 -8.59
N GLY A 85 -3.38 -13.50 -8.43
CA GLY A 85 -3.83 -14.33 -7.31
C GLY A 85 -3.83 -13.57 -5.98
N LEU A 86 -4.23 -12.27 -5.99
CA LEU A 86 -4.22 -11.38 -4.85
C LEU A 86 -5.64 -10.98 -4.45
N PHE A 87 -5.84 -10.62 -3.19
CA PHE A 87 -7.01 -9.84 -2.75
C PHE A 87 -6.89 -8.41 -3.26
N SER A 88 -8.02 -7.74 -3.49
CA SER A 88 -8.02 -6.36 -3.97
C SER A 88 -9.15 -5.53 -3.41
N VAL A 89 -8.90 -4.23 -3.36
CA VAL A 89 -9.91 -3.21 -3.07
C VAL A 89 -9.61 -1.97 -3.90
N PHE A 90 -10.68 -1.37 -4.45
CA PHE A 90 -10.65 -0.09 -5.14
C PHE A 90 -11.19 1.01 -4.22
N GLY A 91 -10.52 2.15 -4.18
CA GLY A 91 -10.90 3.35 -3.46
C GLY A 91 -11.26 4.47 -4.43
N LYS A 92 -12.55 4.74 -4.57
CA LYS A 92 -13.07 5.81 -5.42
C LYS A 92 -12.63 7.18 -4.90
N ALA A 93 -12.11 8.03 -5.80
CA ALA A 93 -11.90 9.45 -5.57
C ALA A 93 -13.00 10.30 -6.25
N MET A 94 -13.37 9.96 -7.49
CA MET A 94 -14.38 10.71 -8.25
C MET A 94 -15.07 9.86 -9.32
N ASP A 95 -16.22 10.35 -9.80
CA ASP A 95 -16.85 9.86 -11.03
C ASP A 95 -16.18 10.47 -12.26
N THR A 96 -15.92 9.67 -13.28
CA THR A 96 -15.34 10.12 -14.53
C THR A 96 -15.64 9.17 -15.68
N GLY A 97 -15.86 9.70 -16.88
CA GLY A 97 -15.96 8.92 -18.11
C GLY A 97 -17.01 7.80 -18.11
N GLY A 98 -18.06 7.92 -17.29
CA GLY A 98 -19.12 6.92 -17.15
C GLY A 98 -18.83 5.81 -16.15
N GLY A 99 -17.69 5.87 -15.47
CA GLY A 99 -17.27 5.02 -14.37
C GLY A 99 -16.64 5.83 -13.26
N GLU A 100 -15.63 5.29 -12.60
CA GLU A 100 -14.98 5.88 -11.43
C GLU A 100 -13.45 5.92 -11.62
N TYR A 101 -12.79 6.82 -10.88
CA TYR A 101 -11.34 6.94 -10.83
C TYR A 101 -10.86 7.06 -9.38
N GLY A 102 -9.68 6.49 -9.10
CA GLY A 102 -9.15 6.53 -7.76
C GLY A 102 -7.83 5.78 -7.60
N VAL A 103 -7.72 5.07 -6.50
CA VAL A 103 -6.55 4.28 -6.09
C VAL A 103 -6.96 2.86 -5.77
N ALA A 104 -6.00 1.93 -5.66
CA ALA A 104 -6.32 0.57 -5.25
C ALA A 104 -5.21 -0.05 -4.40
N ILE A 105 -5.55 -1.08 -3.63
CA ILE A 105 -4.60 -1.91 -2.91
C ILE A 105 -4.85 -3.37 -3.29
N LEU A 106 -3.75 -4.07 -3.63
CA LEU A 106 -3.74 -5.51 -3.79
C LEU A 106 -2.85 -6.12 -2.70
N SER A 107 -3.23 -7.31 -2.18
CA SER A 107 -2.51 -7.97 -1.10
C SER A 107 -2.56 -9.48 -1.22
N LYS A 108 -1.48 -10.16 -0.83
CA LYS A 108 -1.48 -11.62 -0.60
C LYS A 108 -2.32 -12.01 0.62
N TYR A 109 -2.61 -11.06 1.50
CA TYR A 109 -3.32 -11.26 2.76
C TYR A 109 -4.72 -10.67 2.69
N PRO A 110 -5.73 -11.31 3.29
CA PRO A 110 -7.08 -10.79 3.31
C PRO A 110 -7.15 -9.48 4.13
N PHE A 111 -8.06 -8.60 3.75
CA PHE A 111 -8.34 -7.38 4.48
C PHE A 111 -9.28 -7.66 5.66
N VAL A 112 -8.88 -7.24 6.86
CA VAL A 112 -9.71 -7.32 8.08
C VAL A 112 -10.47 -6.02 8.34
N TYR A 113 -10.01 -4.92 7.72
CA TYR A 113 -10.68 -3.62 7.73
C TYR A 113 -10.38 -2.87 6.43
N ILE A 114 -11.36 -2.12 5.92
CA ILE A 114 -11.23 -1.29 4.72
C ILE A 114 -11.88 0.07 4.99
N ASN A 115 -11.20 1.15 4.63
CA ASN A 115 -11.74 2.49 4.66
C ASN A 115 -11.24 3.31 3.47
N ASN A 116 -12.15 4.05 2.84
CA ASN A 116 -11.84 4.98 1.76
C ASN A 116 -12.43 6.35 2.09
N LYS A 117 -11.60 7.38 2.15
CA LYS A 117 -11.99 8.74 2.53
C LYS A 117 -11.45 9.75 1.54
N THR A 118 -12.34 10.39 0.80
CA THR A 118 -12.00 11.57 0.01
C THR A 118 -11.50 12.71 0.89
N PHE A 119 -10.61 13.53 0.35
CA PHE A 119 -10.21 14.77 1.02
C PHE A 119 -11.28 15.84 0.80
N GLU A 120 -11.64 16.53 1.86
CA GLU A 120 -12.76 17.45 1.89
C GLU A 120 -12.32 18.85 2.36
N GLY A 121 -13.09 19.90 2.00
CA GLY A 121 -12.85 21.25 2.47
C GLY A 121 -11.55 21.90 1.98
N ILE A 122 -11.03 21.46 0.82
CA ILE A 122 -9.79 22.00 0.25
C ILE A 122 -10.13 22.79 -1.02
N ASP A 123 -10.19 24.11 -0.85
CA ASP A 123 -10.51 25.01 -1.95
C ASP A 123 -9.38 25.04 -3.01
N GLY A 124 -9.78 25.03 -4.28
CA GLY A 124 -8.86 25.13 -5.40
C GLY A 124 -8.22 23.80 -5.84
N ALA A 125 -8.53 22.69 -5.18
CA ALA A 125 -8.12 21.37 -5.65
C ALA A 125 -8.63 21.12 -7.08
N LYS A 126 -7.77 20.58 -7.94
CA LYS A 126 -8.10 20.35 -9.35
C LYS A 126 -8.96 19.12 -9.54
N GLU A 127 -8.72 18.10 -8.72
CA GLU A 127 -9.44 16.83 -8.77
C GLU A 127 -9.72 16.33 -7.36
N PRO A 128 -10.89 15.72 -7.13
CA PRO A 128 -11.11 14.95 -5.91
C PRO A 128 -10.05 13.87 -5.78
N ARG A 129 -9.46 13.77 -4.59
CA ARG A 129 -8.46 12.77 -4.24
C ARG A 129 -8.91 12.02 -3.00
N THR A 130 -8.34 10.85 -2.76
CA THR A 130 -8.74 9.98 -1.66
C THR A 130 -7.56 9.36 -0.96
N LEU A 131 -7.75 9.00 0.30
CA LEU A 131 -6.94 8.08 1.07
C LEU A 131 -7.70 6.77 1.19
N LEU A 132 -7.21 5.73 0.56
CA LEU A 132 -7.65 4.35 0.78
C LEU A 132 -6.69 3.70 1.77
N TYR A 133 -7.23 3.09 2.84
CA TYR A 133 -6.41 2.27 3.72
C TYR A 133 -7.14 1.01 4.16
N VAL A 134 -6.36 -0.01 4.38
CA VAL A 134 -6.80 -1.34 4.81
C VAL A 134 -5.96 -1.80 5.98
N ASP A 135 -6.53 -2.64 6.82
CA ASP A 135 -5.77 -3.39 7.79
C ASP A 135 -5.65 -4.84 7.31
N ILE A 136 -4.43 -5.36 7.28
CA ILE A 136 -4.11 -6.76 7.01
C ILE A 136 -3.56 -7.40 8.27
N GLN A 137 -3.83 -8.69 8.45
CA GLN A 137 -3.23 -9.44 9.55
C GLN A 137 -1.84 -9.90 9.16
N GLU A 138 -0.85 -9.64 10.00
CA GLU A 138 0.51 -10.13 9.78
C GLU A 138 0.54 -11.65 9.77
N PRO A 139 1.17 -12.28 8.77
CA PRO A 139 1.23 -13.74 8.67
C PRO A 139 1.86 -14.41 9.87
N GLY A 140 1.14 -15.37 10.46
CA GLY A 140 1.62 -16.14 11.59
C GLY A 140 1.51 -15.46 12.95
N THR A 141 0.92 -14.26 13.00
CA THR A 141 0.67 -13.51 14.25
C THR A 141 -0.80 -13.09 14.33
N SER A 142 -1.17 -12.47 15.47
CA SER A 142 -2.45 -11.75 15.61
C SER A 142 -2.31 -10.25 15.30
N ASP A 143 -1.10 -9.81 14.95
CA ASP A 143 -0.81 -8.41 14.78
C ASP A 143 -1.37 -7.88 13.47
N VAL A 144 -1.78 -6.64 13.49
CA VAL A 144 -2.41 -5.96 12.36
C VAL A 144 -1.46 -4.90 11.85
N ILE A 145 -1.29 -4.85 10.52
CA ILE A 145 -0.55 -3.79 9.82
C ILE A 145 -1.53 -2.99 8.96
N ARG A 146 -1.50 -1.67 9.10
CA ARG A 146 -2.27 -0.76 8.25
C ARG A 146 -1.49 -0.42 6.98
N ILE A 147 -2.15 -0.53 5.86
CA ILE A 147 -1.60 -0.16 4.54
C ILE A 147 -2.48 0.95 3.97
N GLY A 148 -1.89 2.09 3.69
CA GLY A 148 -2.56 3.23 3.05
C GLY A 148 -2.00 3.53 1.67
N THR A 149 -2.85 4.01 0.77
CA THR A 149 -2.44 4.55 -0.52
C THR A 149 -3.18 5.83 -0.85
N THR A 150 -2.48 6.75 -1.51
CA THR A 150 -3.04 8.03 -1.95
C THR A 150 -2.43 8.49 -3.26
N HIS A 151 -3.08 9.44 -3.91
CA HIS A 151 -2.53 10.23 -5.00
C HIS A 151 -2.91 11.69 -4.73
N LEU A 152 -1.95 12.51 -4.32
CA LEU A 152 -2.21 13.92 -3.96
C LEU A 152 -2.43 14.78 -5.20
N ASP A 153 -3.04 15.95 -5.00
CA ASP A 153 -3.29 16.92 -6.09
C ASP A 153 -1.98 17.45 -6.68
N HIS A 154 -1.96 17.62 -7.99
CA HIS A 154 -0.76 18.04 -8.73
C HIS A 154 -0.57 19.57 -8.82
N SER A 155 -1.53 20.39 -8.34
CA SER A 155 -1.53 21.82 -8.61
C SER A 155 -0.57 22.62 -7.72
N THR A 156 -0.81 22.68 -6.42
CA THR A 156 -0.02 23.51 -5.50
C THR A 156 0.44 22.77 -4.26
N ASP A 157 1.53 23.21 -3.67
CA ASP A 157 2.04 22.64 -2.42
C ASP A 157 1.08 22.89 -1.23
N LEU A 158 0.36 24.01 -1.24
CA LEU A 158 -0.65 24.33 -0.23
C LEU A 158 -1.79 23.28 -0.20
N ILE A 159 -2.32 22.92 -1.40
CA ILE A 159 -3.38 21.93 -1.52
C ILE A 159 -2.87 20.54 -1.09
N ARG A 160 -1.66 20.15 -1.52
CA ARG A 160 -1.04 18.89 -1.12
C ARG A 160 -0.80 18.82 0.39
N SER A 161 -0.34 19.93 1.00
CA SER A 161 -0.16 20.03 2.45
C SER A 161 -1.46 19.80 3.19
N ALA A 162 -2.56 20.44 2.79
CA ALA A 162 -3.88 20.24 3.40
C ALA A 162 -4.38 18.79 3.26
N MET A 163 -4.13 18.13 2.12
CA MET A 163 -4.42 16.70 1.95
C MET A 163 -3.57 15.82 2.87
N ALA A 164 -2.27 16.11 2.98
CA ALA A 164 -1.35 15.36 3.83
C ALA A 164 -1.66 15.55 5.33
N GLU A 165 -2.13 16.73 5.74
CA GLU A 165 -2.64 16.97 7.09
C GLU A 165 -3.84 16.06 7.40
N GLN A 166 -4.80 15.92 6.47
CA GLN A 166 -5.90 14.98 6.63
C GLN A 166 -5.45 13.51 6.67
N ILE A 167 -4.36 13.14 6.00
CA ILE A 167 -3.76 11.81 6.15
C ILE A 167 -3.25 11.62 7.58
N ASN A 168 -2.52 12.60 8.12
CA ASN A 168 -2.00 12.57 9.49
C ASN A 168 -3.12 12.44 10.52
N GLU A 169 -4.23 13.18 10.35
CA GLU A 169 -5.40 13.09 11.23
C GLU A 169 -6.06 11.70 11.21
N ARG A 170 -6.11 11.07 10.05
CA ARG A 170 -6.85 9.80 9.84
C ARG A 170 -6.06 8.56 10.20
N ILE A 171 -4.78 8.53 9.84
CA ILE A 171 -3.92 7.35 10.01
C ILE A 171 -2.52 7.66 10.55
N GLY A 172 -2.19 8.92 10.79
CA GLY A 172 -0.89 9.36 11.30
C GLY A 172 -0.75 9.24 12.83
N THR A 173 -1.79 8.78 13.52
CA THR A 173 -1.84 8.66 14.99
C THR A 173 -2.17 7.24 15.41
N GLY A 174 -1.75 6.86 16.62
CA GLY A 174 -2.01 5.53 17.18
C GLY A 174 -0.80 4.58 17.07
N ASP A 175 -0.98 3.39 17.65
CA ASP A 175 0.09 2.39 17.80
C ASP A 175 0.11 1.33 16.69
N THR A 176 -0.90 1.32 15.81
CA THR A 176 -0.95 0.36 14.70
C THR A 176 0.19 0.63 13.72
N PRO A 177 1.09 -0.33 13.47
CA PRO A 177 2.10 -0.18 12.43
C PRO A 177 1.43 0.17 11.10
N THR A 178 1.85 1.29 10.51
CA THR A 178 1.20 1.85 9.33
C THR A 178 2.21 2.07 8.22
N LEU A 179 1.91 1.59 7.03
CA LEU A 179 2.66 1.86 5.80
C LEU A 179 1.77 2.67 4.86
N LEU A 180 2.31 3.77 4.36
CA LEU A 180 1.62 4.66 3.43
C LEU A 180 2.45 4.83 2.18
N GLY A 181 1.91 4.50 1.02
CA GLY A 181 2.57 4.72 -0.26
C GLY A 181 1.71 5.48 -1.24
N GLY A 182 2.35 6.11 -2.21
CA GLY A 182 1.60 6.79 -3.26
C GLY A 182 2.42 7.80 -4.05
N ASP A 183 1.72 8.41 -5.01
CA ASP A 183 2.17 9.57 -5.74
C ASP A 183 1.77 10.84 -4.96
N PHE A 184 2.74 11.47 -4.33
CA PHE A 184 2.53 12.68 -3.55
C PHE A 184 2.54 13.95 -4.39
N ASN A 185 2.90 13.86 -5.69
CA ASN A 185 3.09 15.02 -6.56
C ASN A 185 3.97 16.13 -5.93
N ALA A 186 4.82 15.75 -5.00
CA ALA A 186 5.60 16.64 -4.15
C ALA A 186 7.08 16.24 -4.21
N ARG A 187 7.96 17.22 -4.42
CA ARG A 187 9.41 17.01 -4.43
C ARG A 187 9.92 16.80 -3.01
N THR A 188 11.10 16.21 -2.90
CA THR A 188 11.74 15.92 -1.60
C THR A 188 11.99 17.15 -0.73
N ASP A 189 12.11 18.34 -1.33
CA ASP A 189 12.33 19.62 -0.69
C ASP A 189 11.03 20.44 -0.44
N SER A 190 9.86 19.87 -0.76
CA SER A 190 8.56 20.53 -0.57
C SER A 190 8.13 20.57 0.89
N ASN A 191 7.25 21.52 1.23
CA ASN A 191 6.64 21.62 2.56
C ASN A 191 5.91 20.33 2.97
N VAL A 192 5.24 19.68 2.01
CA VAL A 192 4.55 18.39 2.25
C VAL A 192 5.50 17.36 2.83
N ILE A 193 6.65 17.16 2.20
CA ILE A 193 7.60 16.11 2.59
C ILE A 193 8.42 16.53 3.81
N CYS A 194 8.91 17.78 3.86
CA CYS A 194 9.81 18.24 4.92
C CYS A 194 9.10 18.54 6.23
N GLU A 195 7.86 19.07 6.18
CA GLU A 195 7.18 19.55 7.37
C GLU A 195 5.93 18.74 7.71
N VAL A 196 5.02 18.50 6.74
CA VAL A 196 3.75 17.83 7.03
C VAL A 196 3.97 16.34 7.31
N MET A 197 4.83 15.68 6.55
CA MET A 197 5.15 14.25 6.69
C MET A 197 6.35 13.97 7.62
N LYS A 198 6.88 14.95 8.34
CA LYS A 198 8.09 14.82 9.17
C LYS A 198 8.04 13.76 10.27
N ASN A 199 6.84 13.43 10.74
CA ASN A 199 6.65 12.38 11.74
C ASN A 199 6.64 10.96 11.15
N TRP A 200 6.64 10.84 9.83
CA TRP A 200 6.73 9.56 9.13
C TRP A 200 8.17 9.23 8.80
N GLN A 201 8.55 7.99 8.98
CA GLN A 201 9.82 7.49 8.48
C GLN A 201 9.70 7.21 6.98
N ARG A 202 10.48 7.89 6.14
CA ARG A 202 10.61 7.52 4.73
C ARG A 202 11.40 6.22 4.63
N ILE A 203 10.79 5.16 4.10
CA ILE A 203 11.36 3.81 3.98
C ILE A 203 11.72 3.42 2.55
N CYS A 204 11.52 4.31 1.58
CA CYS A 204 12.04 4.19 0.21
C CYS A 204 13.35 4.99 0.06
N ASP A 205 14.18 4.61 -0.93
CA ASP A 205 15.40 5.32 -1.29
C ASP A 205 15.11 6.69 -1.95
N ASP A 206 16.17 7.41 -2.34
CA ASP A 206 16.07 8.72 -2.98
C ASP A 206 16.06 8.67 -4.51
N THR A 207 15.92 7.49 -5.11
CA THR A 207 15.84 7.33 -6.56
C THR A 207 14.69 8.14 -7.13
N PHE A 208 14.96 8.86 -8.21
CA PHE A 208 13.92 9.62 -8.93
C PHE A 208 12.87 8.70 -9.52
N THR A 209 11.63 9.18 -9.57
CA THR A 209 10.49 8.37 -10.02
C THR A 209 9.73 8.98 -11.20
N TYR A 210 9.94 10.27 -11.51
CA TYR A 210 9.24 10.97 -12.56
C TYR A 210 10.18 11.85 -13.42
N PRO A 211 9.94 11.96 -14.77
CA PRO A 211 9.02 11.14 -15.56
C PRO A 211 9.51 9.69 -15.70
N ALA A 212 8.61 8.75 -16.05
CA ALA A 212 8.89 7.32 -16.02
C ALA A 212 9.98 6.86 -17.00
N ASP A 213 10.14 7.55 -18.14
CA ASP A 213 11.13 7.23 -19.17
C ASP A 213 12.55 7.75 -18.85
N GLN A 214 12.65 8.94 -18.24
CA GLN A 214 13.91 9.57 -17.83
C GLN A 214 13.73 10.29 -16.49
N PRO A 215 13.72 9.58 -15.36
CA PRO A 215 13.42 10.18 -14.07
C PRO A 215 14.40 11.28 -13.68
N THR A 216 13.90 12.46 -13.31
CA THR A 216 14.67 13.64 -12.89
C THR A 216 14.23 14.20 -11.55
N ILE A 217 13.07 13.78 -11.03
CA ILE A 217 12.56 14.17 -9.73
C ILE A 217 11.93 12.96 -9.03
N LYS A 218 11.84 13.02 -7.71
CA LYS A 218 11.11 12.07 -6.88
C LYS A 218 9.79 12.67 -6.45
N ILE A 219 8.68 11.97 -6.71
CA ILE A 219 7.33 12.33 -6.31
C ILE A 219 6.55 11.16 -5.69
N ASP A 220 7.05 9.94 -5.85
CA ASP A 220 6.47 8.74 -5.25
C ASP A 220 7.23 8.34 -4.01
N TYR A 221 6.52 8.01 -2.95
CA TYR A 221 7.09 7.69 -1.64
C TYR A 221 6.42 6.49 -1.01
N ILE A 222 7.18 5.85 -0.11
CA ILE A 222 6.66 4.91 0.88
C ILE A 222 7.14 5.37 2.25
N PHE A 223 6.20 5.54 3.17
CA PHE A 223 6.40 5.97 4.54
C PHE A 223 5.96 4.90 5.53
N GLY A 224 6.55 4.90 6.72
CA GLY A 224 6.19 4.02 7.83
C GLY A 224 5.96 4.76 9.14
N LEU A 225 5.08 4.24 9.97
CA LEU A 225 4.83 4.61 11.37
C LEU A 225 4.62 3.36 12.22
N PRO A 226 4.94 3.43 13.52
CA PRO A 226 5.74 4.45 14.17
C PRO A 226 7.19 4.43 13.69
N GLN A 227 7.85 5.56 13.82
CA GLN A 227 9.29 5.64 13.53
C GLN A 227 10.05 4.69 14.47
N ASN A 228 10.98 3.88 13.89
CA ASN A 228 11.87 2.98 14.66
C ASN A 228 11.20 1.75 15.32
N LYS A 229 10.18 1.17 14.68
CA LYS A 229 9.75 -0.21 15.01
C LYS A 229 10.20 -1.19 13.97
#